data_480fac6aa5ede98604e492914da908fc
#
_entry.id   480fac6aa5ede98604e492914da908fc
#
_cell.length_a   1.000
_cell.length_b   1.000
_cell.length_c   1.000
_cell.angle_alpha   90.00
_cell.angle_beta   90.00
_cell.angle_gamma   90.00
#
_symmetry.space_group_name_H-M   'P 1'
#
loop_
_entity.id
_entity.type
_entity.pdbx_description
1 polymer ?
#
loop_
_entity_poly.entity_id
_entity_poly.type
_entity_poly.pdbx_seq_one_letter_code
_entity_poly.pdbx_strand_id
1 'polypeptide(L)'
;MDALQNLLDRNAQWAARVSSENPEFFRQLAAQQAPDYLWIGCSDSRVPANQIVDLAPGELFVHRNVANVVSHSDVNCQSVIQFAVDVLKVEHIMVVGHYGCSGVRSALTCESVNGVADYWLGHVRDVA
;
A
#
# COMPACT_ATOMS: atom_id res chain seq x y z
N MET A 1 -7.19 29.39 -3.49
CA MET A 1 -6.23 28.57 -4.26
C MET A 1 -6.83 27.19 -4.43
N ASP A 2 -6.80 26.67 -5.61
CA ASP A 2 -7.27 25.32 -5.89
C ASP A 2 -6.41 24.30 -5.15
N ALA A 3 -7.04 23.37 -4.43
CA ALA A 3 -6.35 22.32 -3.68
C ALA A 3 -5.50 21.43 -4.60
N LEU A 4 -6.00 21.15 -5.80
CA LEU A 4 -5.27 20.33 -6.78
C LEU A 4 -4.05 21.06 -7.31
N GLN A 5 -4.16 22.36 -7.57
CA GLN A 5 -3.00 23.16 -8.00
C GLN A 5 -1.92 23.14 -6.93
N ASN A 6 -2.30 23.25 -5.66
CA ASN A 6 -1.35 23.16 -4.55
C ASN A 6 -0.59 21.81 -4.54
N LEU A 7 -1.27 20.70 -4.82
CA LEU A 7 -0.62 19.39 -4.90
C LEU A 7 0.35 19.31 -6.08
N LEU A 8 -0.02 19.87 -7.23
CA LEU A 8 0.86 19.90 -8.40
C LEU A 8 2.12 20.73 -8.11
N ASP A 9 1.96 21.87 -7.45
CA ASP A 9 3.09 22.72 -7.07
C ASP A 9 4.03 21.99 -6.10
N ARG A 10 3.46 21.30 -5.11
CA ARG A 10 4.23 20.49 -4.16
C ARG A 10 4.97 19.34 -4.85
N ASN A 11 4.33 18.71 -5.82
CA ASN A 11 4.96 17.66 -6.62
C ASN A 11 6.15 18.19 -7.40
N ALA A 12 5.99 19.34 -8.07
CA ALA A 12 7.08 19.96 -8.80
C ALA A 12 8.26 20.32 -7.88
N GLN A 13 7.98 20.87 -6.70
CA GLN A 13 9.00 21.19 -5.70
C GLN A 13 9.71 19.94 -5.17
N TRP A 14 8.96 18.90 -4.90
CA TRP A 14 9.54 17.61 -4.46
C TRP A 14 10.45 17.02 -5.53
N ALA A 15 9.99 16.98 -6.78
CA ALA A 15 10.77 16.43 -7.88
C ALA A 15 12.08 17.23 -8.09
N ALA A 16 12.01 18.56 -8.02
CA ALA A 16 13.18 19.41 -8.13
C ALA A 16 14.17 19.18 -6.99
N ARG A 17 13.68 19.08 -5.74
CA ARG A 17 14.53 18.83 -4.58
C ARG A 17 15.23 17.47 -4.67
N VAL A 18 14.48 16.43 -4.98
CA VAL A 18 15.03 15.07 -5.09
C VAL A 18 16.07 14.98 -6.20
N SER A 19 15.80 15.58 -7.36
CA SER A 19 16.75 15.60 -8.48
C SER A 19 18.01 16.41 -8.17
N SER A 20 17.87 17.47 -7.36
CA SER A 20 19.02 18.28 -6.93
C SER A 20 19.92 17.50 -5.95
N GLU A 21 19.32 16.76 -5.03
CA GLU A 21 20.06 15.96 -4.05
C GLU A 21 20.69 14.71 -4.67
N ASN A 22 19.99 14.09 -5.63
CA ASN A 22 20.48 12.91 -6.35
C ASN A 22 20.01 12.97 -7.81
N PRO A 23 20.86 13.47 -8.74
CA PRO A 23 20.48 13.60 -10.16
C PRO A 23 20.08 12.30 -10.85
N GLU A 24 20.50 11.15 -10.32
CA GLU A 24 20.20 9.83 -10.89
C GLU A 24 18.97 9.16 -10.27
N PHE A 25 18.31 9.82 -9.31
CA PHE A 25 17.23 9.21 -8.51
C PHE A 25 16.13 8.58 -9.38
N PHE A 26 15.55 9.38 -10.29
CA PHE A 26 14.46 8.88 -11.13
C PHE A 26 14.93 7.88 -12.18
N ARG A 27 16.12 8.06 -12.71
CA ARG A 27 16.69 7.13 -13.68
C ARG A 27 16.95 5.76 -13.04
N GLN A 28 17.51 5.73 -11.85
CA GLN A 28 17.76 4.49 -11.11
C GLN A 28 16.45 3.77 -10.78
N LEU A 29 15.42 4.49 -10.35
CA LEU A 29 14.11 3.90 -10.08
C LEU A 29 13.46 3.35 -11.35
N ALA A 30 13.55 4.07 -12.47
CA ALA A 30 12.98 3.63 -13.74
C ALA A 30 13.66 2.36 -14.28
N ALA A 31 14.95 2.19 -14.01
CA ALA A 31 15.72 1.05 -14.47
C ALA A 31 15.65 -0.17 -13.55
N GLN A 32 15.19 0.01 -12.30
CA GLN A 32 15.25 -1.02 -11.27
C GLN A 32 13.85 -1.36 -10.77
N GLN A 33 13.45 -2.63 -10.98
CA GLN A 33 12.29 -3.20 -10.31
C GLN A 33 12.68 -4.60 -9.82
N ALA A 34 13.31 -4.65 -8.67
CA ALA A 34 13.75 -5.89 -8.04
C ALA A 34 13.50 -5.83 -6.54
N PRO A 35 12.22 -5.69 -6.09
CA PRO A 35 11.91 -5.71 -4.67
C PRO A 35 12.12 -7.12 -4.11
N ASP A 36 12.62 -7.20 -2.88
CA ASP A 36 12.77 -8.47 -2.17
C ASP A 36 11.52 -8.83 -1.37
N TYR A 37 10.60 -7.90 -1.21
CA TYR A 37 9.46 -8.03 -0.31
C TYR A 37 8.17 -7.63 -1.00
N LEU A 38 7.10 -8.41 -0.75
CA LEU A 38 5.72 -7.96 -0.94
C LEU A 38 5.16 -7.52 0.41
N TRP A 39 4.63 -6.30 0.45
CA TRP A 39 3.95 -5.74 1.62
C TRP A 39 2.46 -5.62 1.31
N ILE A 40 1.63 -6.31 2.10
CA ILE A 40 0.17 -6.17 2.03
C ILE A 40 -0.27 -5.43 3.28
N GLY A 41 -0.72 -4.21 3.10
CA GLY A 41 -1.08 -3.32 4.19
C GLY A 41 -2.49 -2.75 4.07
N CYS A 42 -2.85 -1.93 5.05
CA CYS A 42 -4.17 -1.31 5.13
C CYS A 42 -4.19 0.06 4.45
N SER A 43 -5.29 0.35 3.73
CA SER A 43 -5.52 1.67 3.14
C SER A 43 -5.63 2.78 4.19
N ASP A 44 -6.05 2.43 5.42
CA ASP A 44 -6.18 3.38 6.53
C ASP A 44 -4.85 3.68 7.26
N SER A 45 -3.79 2.98 6.93
CA SER A 45 -2.47 3.26 7.51
C SER A 45 -2.00 4.65 7.09
N ARG A 46 -1.59 5.47 8.06
CA ARG A 46 -1.20 6.88 7.82
C ARG A 46 0.25 7.03 7.42
N VAL A 47 1.03 5.97 7.54
CA VAL A 47 2.47 5.99 7.22
C VAL A 47 2.72 5.06 6.04
N PRO A 48 3.40 5.54 4.98
CA PRO A 48 3.78 4.69 3.86
C PRO A 48 4.68 3.53 4.28
N ALA A 49 4.50 2.36 3.67
CA ALA A 49 5.22 1.14 4.04
C ALA A 49 6.75 1.31 4.04
N ASN A 50 7.29 1.97 3.01
CA ASN A 50 8.73 2.17 2.90
C ASN A 50 9.31 2.98 4.07
N GLN A 51 8.56 3.95 4.60
CA GLN A 51 9.00 4.72 5.77
C GLN A 51 9.02 3.88 7.04
N ILE A 52 8.05 2.98 7.20
CA ILE A 52 7.95 2.14 8.41
C ILE A 52 9.20 1.27 8.58
N VAL A 53 9.70 0.72 7.49
CA VAL A 53 10.86 -0.19 7.50
C VAL A 53 12.15 0.47 7.00
N ASP A 54 12.12 1.77 6.77
CA ASP A 54 13.26 2.57 6.34
C ASP A 54 13.94 2.01 5.08
N LEU A 55 13.13 1.65 4.10
CA LEU A 55 13.61 1.23 2.78
C LEU A 55 13.38 2.33 1.74
N ALA A 56 14.24 2.36 0.74
CA ALA A 56 14.12 3.29 -0.37
C ALA A 56 12.95 2.91 -1.29
N PRO A 57 12.41 3.87 -2.07
CA PRO A 57 11.42 3.55 -3.09
C PRO A 57 11.90 2.44 -4.02
N GLY A 58 11.02 1.52 -4.39
CA GLY A 58 11.32 0.40 -5.27
C GLY A 58 11.81 -0.87 -4.58
N GLU A 59 12.14 -0.82 -3.29
CA GLU A 59 12.58 -1.98 -2.53
C GLU A 59 11.42 -2.81 -1.99
N LEU A 60 10.22 -2.25 -1.91
CA LEU A 60 8.99 -2.96 -1.56
C LEU A 60 8.03 -2.98 -2.75
N PHE A 61 7.40 -4.11 -3.00
CA PHE A 61 6.21 -4.20 -3.83
C PHE A 61 5.01 -4.11 -2.89
N VAL A 62 4.17 -3.07 -3.05
CA VAL A 62 3.16 -2.70 -2.05
C VAL A 62 1.75 -2.87 -2.58
N HIS A 63 0.92 -3.60 -1.84
CA HIS A 63 -0.52 -3.66 -2.03
C HIS A 63 -1.23 -3.17 -0.77
N ARG A 64 -2.27 -2.35 -0.92
CA ARG A 64 -3.07 -1.87 0.20
C ARG A 64 -4.56 -2.04 -0.11
N ASN A 65 -5.29 -2.55 0.88
CA ASN A 65 -6.75 -2.59 0.85
C ASN A 65 -7.29 -2.22 2.23
N VAL A 66 -8.59 -2.05 2.34
CA VAL A 66 -9.20 -1.74 3.65
C VAL A 66 -9.04 -2.96 4.56
N ALA A 67 -8.37 -2.75 5.70
CA ALA A 67 -8.13 -3.78 6.73
C ALA A 67 -7.13 -4.86 6.32
N ASN A 68 -6.22 -4.59 5.39
CA ASN A 68 -5.14 -5.52 4.95
C ASN A 68 -5.61 -6.97 4.77
N VAL A 69 -6.72 -7.15 4.08
CA VAL A 69 -7.35 -8.46 3.86
C VAL A 69 -6.64 -9.21 2.73
N VAL A 70 -6.37 -10.50 2.97
CA VAL A 70 -5.96 -11.44 1.93
C VAL A 70 -7.06 -12.48 1.80
N SER A 71 -7.79 -12.44 0.69
CA SER A 71 -8.90 -13.35 0.43
C SER A 71 -8.66 -14.13 -0.85
N HIS A 72 -8.97 -15.42 -0.83
CA HIS A 72 -8.88 -16.27 -2.00
C HIS A 72 -9.85 -15.87 -3.12
N SER A 73 -10.89 -15.12 -2.80
CA SER A 73 -11.89 -14.64 -3.76
C SER A 73 -11.59 -13.24 -4.29
N ASP A 74 -10.55 -12.58 -3.81
CA ASP A 74 -10.15 -11.25 -4.25
C ASP A 74 -9.09 -11.35 -5.34
N VAL A 75 -9.52 -11.23 -6.60
CA VAL A 75 -8.63 -11.29 -7.76
C VAL A 75 -7.55 -10.21 -7.71
N ASN A 76 -7.86 -9.04 -7.19
CA ASN A 76 -6.88 -7.94 -7.08
C ASN A 76 -5.69 -8.34 -6.20
N CYS A 77 -5.94 -8.75 -4.96
CA CYS A 77 -4.88 -9.18 -4.07
C CYS A 77 -4.14 -10.42 -4.61
N GLN A 78 -4.90 -11.39 -5.13
CA GLN A 78 -4.31 -12.61 -5.70
C GLN A 78 -3.39 -12.30 -6.89
N SER A 79 -3.77 -11.35 -7.76
CA SER A 79 -2.93 -10.94 -8.89
C SER A 79 -1.63 -10.30 -8.42
N VAL A 80 -1.68 -9.50 -7.36
CA VAL A 80 -0.48 -8.89 -6.77
C VAL A 80 0.45 -9.96 -6.20
N ILE A 81 -0.09 -10.94 -5.50
CA ILE A 81 0.69 -12.05 -4.94
C ILE A 81 1.35 -12.85 -6.07
N GLN A 82 0.58 -13.22 -7.09
CA GLN A 82 1.13 -13.97 -8.21
C GLN A 82 2.25 -13.20 -8.91
N PHE A 83 2.02 -11.94 -9.20
CA PHE A 83 3.02 -11.09 -9.86
C PHE A 83 4.30 -10.99 -9.03
N ALA A 84 4.15 -10.78 -7.72
CA ALA A 84 5.29 -10.70 -6.82
C ALA A 84 6.11 -11.99 -6.79
N VAL A 85 5.43 -13.13 -6.71
CA VAL A 85 6.10 -14.44 -6.60
C VAL A 85 6.66 -14.91 -7.94
N ASP A 86 5.86 -14.86 -9.00
CA ASP A 86 6.21 -15.48 -10.27
C ASP A 86 7.04 -14.57 -11.18
N VAL A 87 6.79 -13.25 -11.14
CA VAL A 87 7.45 -12.29 -12.02
C VAL A 87 8.61 -11.60 -11.30
N LEU A 88 8.35 -11.00 -10.14
CA LEU A 88 9.37 -10.25 -9.40
C LEU A 88 10.26 -11.12 -8.53
N LYS A 89 9.83 -12.36 -8.24
CA LYS A 89 10.61 -13.32 -7.43
C LYS A 89 10.94 -12.80 -6.04
N VAL A 90 9.98 -12.16 -5.38
CA VAL A 90 10.17 -11.69 -4.00
C VAL A 90 10.46 -12.87 -3.08
N GLU A 91 11.28 -12.66 -2.08
CA GLU A 91 11.66 -13.70 -1.13
C GLU A 91 10.74 -13.76 0.09
N HIS A 92 10.04 -12.65 0.39
CA HIS A 92 9.20 -12.55 1.57
C HIS A 92 7.88 -11.87 1.25
N ILE A 93 6.79 -12.37 1.85
CA ILE A 93 5.47 -11.76 1.83
C ILE A 93 5.11 -11.38 3.26
N MET A 94 4.76 -10.10 3.46
CA MET A 94 4.37 -9.58 4.76
C MET A 94 2.94 -9.06 4.70
N VAL A 95 2.11 -9.48 5.65
CA VAL A 95 0.77 -8.91 5.85
C VAL A 95 0.82 -8.10 7.13
N VAL A 96 0.61 -6.79 7.01
CA VAL A 96 0.87 -5.84 8.09
C VAL A 96 -0.38 -5.08 8.47
N GLY A 97 -0.84 -5.27 9.70
CA GLY A 97 -1.91 -4.50 10.31
C GLY A 97 -1.37 -3.27 11.04
N HIS A 98 -2.27 -2.41 11.49
CA HIS A 98 -1.90 -1.24 12.30
C HIS A 98 -2.93 -1.00 13.39
N TYR A 99 -2.50 -0.36 14.45
CA TYR A 99 -3.41 0.04 15.52
C TYR A 99 -4.37 1.13 15.04
N GLY A 100 -5.57 1.17 15.60
CA GLY A 100 -6.57 2.17 15.25
C GLY A 100 -7.15 2.02 13.85
N CYS A 101 -7.15 0.82 13.28
CA CYS A 101 -7.72 0.58 11.96
C CYS A 101 -9.24 0.78 11.97
N SER A 102 -9.73 1.76 11.22
CA SER A 102 -11.16 2.06 11.11
C SER A 102 -11.94 0.90 10.50
N GLY A 103 -11.35 0.21 9.52
CA GLY A 103 -11.97 -0.93 8.85
C GLY A 103 -12.19 -2.10 9.81
N VAL A 104 -11.15 -2.49 10.55
CA VAL A 104 -11.25 -3.56 11.54
C VAL A 104 -12.25 -3.20 12.63
N ARG A 105 -12.21 -1.96 13.12
CA ARG A 105 -13.18 -1.50 14.12
C ARG A 105 -14.61 -1.62 13.61
N SER A 106 -14.88 -1.13 12.40
CA SER A 106 -16.22 -1.20 11.80
C SER A 106 -16.69 -2.65 11.61
N ALA A 107 -15.78 -3.55 11.27
CA ALA A 107 -16.11 -4.97 11.11
C ALA A 107 -16.50 -5.63 12.43
N LEU A 108 -15.85 -5.25 13.53
CA LEU A 108 -15.99 -5.90 14.83
C LEU A 108 -17.03 -5.25 15.75
N THR A 109 -17.51 -4.06 15.40
CA THR A 109 -18.54 -3.35 16.17
C THR A 109 -19.89 -3.43 15.47
N CYS A 110 -20.97 -2.99 16.15
CA CYS A 110 -22.28 -2.88 15.54
C CYS A 110 -22.44 -1.66 14.64
N GLU A 111 -21.38 -0.86 14.48
CA GLU A 111 -21.39 0.31 13.61
C GLU A 111 -21.10 -0.11 12.17
N SER A 112 -22.17 -0.24 11.37
CA SER A 112 -22.05 -0.56 9.96
C SER A 112 -21.67 0.67 9.16
N VAL A 113 -20.72 0.51 8.23
CA VAL A 113 -20.39 1.54 7.24
C VAL A 113 -21.30 1.49 6.03
N ASN A 114 -22.11 0.46 5.91
CA ASN A 114 -23.03 0.18 4.80
C ASN A 114 -22.33 0.05 3.44
N GLY A 115 -23.06 -0.45 2.45
CA GLY A 115 -22.62 -0.51 1.07
C GLY A 115 -21.48 -1.49 0.81
N VAL A 116 -20.68 -1.19 -0.19
CA VAL A 116 -19.59 -2.04 -0.67
C VAL A 116 -18.51 -2.22 0.39
N ALA A 117 -18.22 -1.18 1.17
CA ALA A 117 -17.21 -1.27 2.23
C ALA A 117 -17.64 -2.28 3.31
N ASP A 118 -18.90 -2.27 3.70
CA ASP A 118 -19.40 -3.25 4.67
C ASP A 118 -19.37 -4.66 4.11
N TYR A 119 -19.70 -4.83 2.85
CA TYR A 119 -19.58 -6.12 2.17
C TYR A 119 -18.13 -6.63 2.20
N TRP A 120 -17.17 -5.78 1.88
CA TRP A 120 -15.74 -6.12 1.94
C TRP A 120 -15.31 -6.52 3.35
N LEU A 121 -15.77 -5.80 4.36
CA LEU A 121 -15.41 -6.07 5.76
C LEU A 121 -15.97 -7.41 6.28
N GLY A 122 -16.86 -8.07 5.53
CA GLY A 122 -17.26 -9.44 5.78
C GLY A 122 -16.06 -10.39 5.86
N HIS A 123 -15.01 -10.15 5.10
CA HIS A 123 -13.79 -10.93 5.17
C HIS A 123 -13.11 -10.85 6.54
N VAL A 124 -13.15 -9.68 7.18
CA VAL A 124 -12.61 -9.50 8.53
C VAL A 124 -13.49 -10.23 9.54
N ARG A 125 -14.81 -10.11 9.43
CA ARG A 125 -15.75 -10.80 10.32
C ARG A 125 -15.63 -12.32 10.26
N ASP A 126 -15.32 -12.86 9.09
CA ASP A 126 -15.13 -14.31 8.90
C ASP A 126 -13.93 -14.84 9.69
N VAL A 127 -12.94 -13.99 9.96
CA VAL A 127 -11.72 -14.37 10.69
C VAL A 127 -11.85 -14.09 12.19
N ALA A 128 -12.73 -13.19 12.54
CA ALA A 128 -12.88 -12.74 13.94
C ALA A 128 -13.50 -13.79 14.86
#